data_9c3775190db8ce578fd78d07800464d1
#
_entry.id   9c3775190db8ce578fd78d07800464d1
#
_cell.length_a   1.000
_cell.length_b   1.000
_cell.length_c   1.000
_cell.angle_alpha   90.00
_cell.angle_beta   90.00
_cell.angle_gamma   90.00
#
_symmetry.space_group_name_H-M   'P 1'
#
loop_
_entity.id
_entity.type
_entity.pdbx_description
1 polymer ?
#
loop_
_entity_poly.entity_id
_entity_poly.type
_entity_poly.pdbx_seq_one_letter_code
_entity_poly.pdbx_strand_id
1 'polypeptide(L)'
;MPISFDDTDETLRHIRLTGRLDMTGIDAISETFTELSVATHRQVIVDLSGVNFLVSFGIRELITNAKLIQQRGGRMIIFVGDNKAVLKTLETTGIDTLIPTFVNAAQAGRAALG
;
A
#
# COMPACT_ATOMS: atom_id res chain seq x y z
N MET A 1 12.41 -4.19 10.43
CA MET A 1 11.45 -3.07 10.42
C MET A 1 10.17 -3.52 9.73
N PRO A 2 8.92 -3.28 10.31
CA PRO A 2 7.65 -3.63 9.66
C PRO A 2 7.31 -2.75 8.46
N ILE A 3 8.10 -1.70 8.21
CA ILE A 3 7.94 -0.84 7.03
C ILE A 3 9.30 -0.54 6.44
N SER A 4 9.39 -0.60 5.12
CA SER A 4 10.58 -0.22 4.37
C SER A 4 10.14 0.37 3.04
N PHE A 5 11.05 1.05 2.35
CA PHE A 5 10.73 1.58 1.04
C PHE A 5 11.94 1.54 0.12
N ASP A 6 11.66 1.66 -1.16
CA ASP A 6 12.65 1.60 -2.21
C ASP A 6 12.16 2.44 -3.39
N ASP A 7 12.98 3.36 -3.85
CA ASP A 7 12.65 4.18 -5.01
C ASP A 7 13.28 3.55 -6.24
N THR A 8 12.43 3.02 -7.13
CA THR A 8 12.89 2.42 -8.37
C THR A 8 13.49 3.49 -9.29
N ASP A 9 12.83 4.66 -9.34
CA ASP A 9 13.30 5.82 -10.09
C ASP A 9 12.59 7.07 -9.55
N GLU A 10 12.66 8.17 -10.28
CA GLU A 10 12.03 9.42 -9.87
C GLU A 10 10.51 9.38 -9.91
N THR A 11 9.92 8.37 -10.57
CA THR A 11 8.47 8.29 -10.78
C THR A 11 7.79 7.27 -9.91
N LEU A 12 8.52 6.35 -9.25
CA LEU A 12 7.92 5.21 -8.57
C LEU A 12 8.60 4.90 -7.23
N ARG A 13 7.80 4.84 -6.19
CA ARG A 13 8.21 4.42 -4.85
C ARG A 13 7.49 3.14 -4.46
N HIS A 14 8.24 2.15 -4.00
CA HIS A 14 7.71 0.93 -3.40
C HIS A 14 7.76 1.06 -1.88
N ILE A 15 6.62 0.88 -1.22
CA ILE A 15 6.56 0.83 0.24
C ILE A 15 6.14 -0.58 0.61
N ARG A 16 6.97 -1.27 1.42
CA ARG A 16 6.68 -2.63 1.88
C ARG A 16 6.25 -2.59 3.33
N LEU A 17 5.09 -3.17 3.60
CA LEU A 17 4.61 -3.38 4.95
C LEU A 17 4.69 -4.88 5.22
N THR A 18 5.15 -5.25 6.42
CA THR A 18 5.31 -6.67 6.78
C THR A 18 4.78 -6.92 8.17
N GLY A 19 4.46 -8.17 8.44
CA GLY A 19 4.09 -8.63 9.75
C GLY A 19 2.62 -8.44 10.07
N ARG A 20 2.33 -8.24 11.34
CA ARG A 20 0.96 -8.18 11.85
C ARG A 20 0.50 -6.72 11.94
N LEU A 21 -0.44 -6.34 11.08
CA LEU A 21 -1.01 -5.00 11.07
C LEU A 21 -2.32 -4.97 11.87
N ASP A 22 -2.21 -5.26 13.17
CA ASP A 22 -3.25 -5.00 14.15
C ASP A 22 -3.11 -3.54 14.65
N MET A 23 -3.87 -3.16 15.67
CA MET A 23 -3.83 -1.78 16.19
C MET A 23 -2.42 -1.35 16.58
N THR A 24 -1.68 -2.20 17.27
CA THR A 24 -0.30 -1.89 17.68
C THR A 24 0.63 -1.77 16.48
N GLY A 25 0.49 -2.69 15.52
CA GLY A 25 1.29 -2.66 14.30
C GLY A 25 1.04 -1.42 13.46
N ILE A 26 -0.21 -1.02 13.32
CA ILE A 26 -0.59 0.19 12.60
C ILE A 26 -0.03 1.43 13.30
N ASP A 27 -0.20 1.52 14.62
CA ASP A 27 0.35 2.66 15.38
C ASP A 27 1.86 2.80 15.20
N ALA A 28 2.56 1.67 15.12
CA ALA A 28 4.01 1.66 14.96
C ALA A 28 4.47 2.22 13.60
N ILE A 29 3.66 2.11 12.55
CA ILE A 29 4.08 2.48 11.19
C ILE A 29 3.33 3.68 10.61
N SER A 30 2.21 4.10 11.23
CA SER A 30 1.28 5.06 10.62
C SER A 30 1.96 6.37 10.21
N GLU A 31 2.73 6.97 11.08
CA GLU A 31 3.41 8.23 10.79
C GLU A 31 4.42 8.08 9.65
N THR A 32 5.25 7.04 9.72
CA THR A 32 6.24 6.76 8.68
C THR A 32 5.57 6.46 7.34
N PHE A 33 4.50 5.67 7.35
CA PHE A 33 3.77 5.33 6.14
C PHE A 33 3.21 6.60 5.48
N THR A 34 2.60 7.47 6.26
CA THR A 34 2.06 8.74 5.75
C THR A 34 3.17 9.61 5.16
N GLU A 35 4.28 9.76 5.88
CA GLU A 35 5.42 10.54 5.40
C GLU A 35 5.96 10.00 4.08
N LEU A 36 6.15 8.68 3.98
CA LEU A 36 6.66 8.06 2.76
C LEU A 36 5.70 8.20 1.59
N SER A 37 4.40 8.15 1.88
CA SER A 37 3.36 8.24 0.85
C SER A 37 3.24 9.65 0.28
N VAL A 38 3.28 10.69 1.14
CA VAL A 38 2.95 12.05 0.72
C VAL A 38 4.18 12.92 0.44
N ALA A 39 5.35 12.58 0.95
CA ALA A 39 6.56 13.39 0.83
C ALA A 39 7.21 13.32 -0.56
N THR A 40 6.71 12.49 -1.44
CA THR A 40 7.25 12.28 -2.78
C THR A 40 6.24 12.67 -3.84
N HIS A 41 6.73 13.08 -5.02
CA HIS A 41 5.91 13.26 -6.21
C HIS A 41 5.80 11.98 -7.02
N ARG A 42 6.33 10.87 -6.51
CA ARG A 42 6.29 9.57 -7.16
C ARG A 42 4.93 8.92 -7.02
N GLN A 43 4.62 8.01 -7.93
CA GLN A 43 3.55 7.06 -7.74
C GLN A 43 3.97 6.05 -6.66
N VAL A 44 3.00 5.45 -6.00
CA VAL A 44 3.28 4.58 -4.85
C VAL A 44 2.69 3.20 -5.07
N ILE A 45 3.53 2.16 -4.94
CA ILE A 45 3.07 0.78 -4.83
C ILE A 45 3.21 0.40 -3.36
N VAL A 46 2.11 -0.02 -2.73
CA VAL A 46 2.13 -0.55 -1.37
C VAL A 46 2.13 -2.07 -1.46
N ASP A 47 3.24 -2.67 -1.05
CA ASP A 47 3.44 -4.11 -1.09
C ASP A 47 3.00 -4.73 0.23
N LEU A 48 1.92 -5.51 0.19
CA LEU A 48 1.36 -6.20 1.34
C LEU A 48 1.64 -7.70 1.31
N SER A 49 2.51 -8.17 0.42
CA SER A 49 2.79 -9.59 0.28
C SER A 49 3.36 -10.22 1.56
N GLY A 50 4.03 -9.44 2.38
CA GLY A 50 4.60 -9.90 3.65
C GLY A 50 3.73 -9.64 4.88
N VAL A 51 2.51 -9.14 4.70
CA VAL A 51 1.57 -8.89 5.79
C VAL A 51 0.82 -10.17 6.12
N ASN A 52 0.83 -10.60 7.38
CA ASN A 52 0.16 -11.84 7.77
C ASN A 52 -1.14 -11.60 8.54
N PHE A 53 -1.48 -10.36 8.84
CA PHE A 53 -2.74 -9.99 9.48
C PHE A 53 -3.01 -8.51 9.21
N LEU A 54 -4.25 -8.18 8.82
CA LEU A 54 -4.64 -6.82 8.47
C LEU A 54 -6.04 -6.53 9.04
N VAL A 55 -6.12 -5.60 9.99
CA VAL A 55 -7.39 -5.20 10.59
C VAL A 55 -8.00 -4.02 9.83
N SER A 56 -9.28 -3.74 10.09
CA SER A 56 -10.02 -2.66 9.42
C SER A 56 -9.36 -1.29 9.62
N PHE A 57 -8.67 -1.09 10.71
CA PHE A 57 -7.94 0.16 10.95
C PHE A 57 -6.80 0.33 9.94
N GLY A 58 -6.13 -0.76 9.57
CA GLY A 58 -5.12 -0.74 8.51
C GLY A 58 -5.72 -0.43 7.13
N ILE A 59 -6.90 -0.97 6.84
CA ILE A 59 -7.63 -0.65 5.62
C ILE A 59 -7.90 0.86 5.55
N ARG A 60 -8.32 1.45 6.66
CA ARG A 60 -8.58 2.89 6.76
C ARG A 60 -7.32 3.71 6.50
N GLU A 61 -6.17 3.27 7.01
CA GLU A 61 -4.88 3.91 6.74
C GLU A 61 -4.53 3.90 5.25
N LEU A 62 -4.77 2.79 4.58
CA LEU A 62 -4.54 2.69 3.14
C LEU A 62 -5.40 3.68 2.37
N ILE A 63 -6.67 3.77 2.70
CA ILE A 63 -7.61 4.69 2.05
C ILE A 63 -7.19 6.15 2.29
N THR A 64 -6.86 6.49 3.53
CA THR A 64 -6.44 7.86 3.88
C THR A 64 -5.21 8.28 3.09
N ASN A 65 -4.21 7.42 3.03
CA ASN A 65 -2.98 7.74 2.31
C ASN A 65 -3.19 7.77 0.79
N ALA A 66 -4.06 6.90 0.27
CA ALA A 66 -4.41 6.94 -1.16
C ALA A 66 -5.05 8.28 -1.55
N LYS A 67 -5.95 8.79 -0.70
CA LYS A 67 -6.57 10.09 -0.94
C LYS A 67 -5.56 11.23 -0.91
N LEU A 68 -4.64 11.20 0.04
CA LEU A 68 -3.59 12.22 0.14
C LEU A 68 -2.70 12.22 -1.10
N ILE A 69 -2.34 11.04 -1.59
CA ILE A 69 -1.55 10.91 -2.81
C ILE A 69 -2.32 11.45 -4.01
N GLN A 70 -3.61 11.14 -4.12
CA GLN A 70 -4.44 11.64 -5.22
C GLN A 70 -4.56 13.15 -5.20
N GLN A 71 -4.66 13.75 -4.01
CA GLN A 71 -4.76 15.20 -3.88
C GLN A 71 -3.55 15.94 -4.43
N ARG A 72 -2.39 15.30 -4.42
CA ARG A 72 -1.17 15.88 -5.02
C ARG A 72 -0.92 15.43 -6.45
N GLY A 73 -1.89 14.75 -7.06
CA GLY A 73 -1.80 14.31 -8.46
C GLY A 73 -1.14 12.95 -8.65
N GLY A 74 -0.87 12.23 -7.58
CA GLY A 74 -0.27 10.91 -7.64
C GLY A 74 -1.29 9.78 -7.62
N ARG A 75 -0.79 8.55 -7.55
CA ARG A 75 -1.60 7.34 -7.54
C ARG A 75 -1.00 6.33 -6.57
N MET A 76 -1.85 5.66 -5.82
CA MET A 76 -1.48 4.49 -5.04
C MET A 76 -2.06 3.24 -5.69
N ILE A 77 -1.27 2.18 -5.76
CA ILE A 77 -1.77 0.84 -6.06
C ILE A 77 -1.28 -0.12 -4.99
N ILE A 78 -1.96 -1.27 -4.87
CA ILE A 78 -1.62 -2.30 -3.89
C ILE A 78 -1.13 -3.54 -4.63
N PHE A 79 -0.05 -4.13 -4.15
CA PHE A 79 0.47 -5.40 -4.62
C PHE A 79 0.41 -6.41 -3.48
N VAL A 80 -0.19 -7.57 -3.72
CA VAL A 80 -0.34 -8.62 -2.70
C VAL A 80 0.43 -9.90 -3.01
N GLY A 81 0.89 -10.08 -4.25
CA GLY A 81 1.60 -11.31 -4.63
C GLY A 81 0.78 -12.55 -4.35
N ASP A 82 1.38 -13.54 -3.68
CA ASP A 82 0.73 -14.79 -3.33
C ASP A 82 -0.05 -14.74 -2.02
N ASN A 83 -0.22 -13.56 -1.43
CA ASN A 83 -0.86 -13.40 -0.14
C ASN A 83 -2.38 -13.43 -0.27
N LYS A 84 -2.94 -14.62 -0.34
CA LYS A 84 -4.36 -14.85 -0.56
C LYS A 84 -5.22 -14.34 0.60
N ALA A 85 -4.71 -14.42 1.82
CA ALA A 85 -5.45 -13.97 3.00
C ALA A 85 -5.69 -12.45 2.96
N VAL A 86 -4.66 -11.68 2.64
CA VAL A 86 -4.78 -10.23 2.52
C VAL A 86 -5.65 -9.87 1.31
N LEU A 87 -5.47 -10.55 0.18
CA LEU A 87 -6.31 -10.31 -0.99
C LEU A 87 -7.78 -10.49 -0.65
N LYS A 88 -8.12 -11.58 0.05
CA LYS A 88 -9.50 -11.83 0.47
C LYS A 88 -10.03 -10.73 1.38
N THR A 89 -9.21 -10.24 2.31
CA THR A 89 -9.59 -9.14 3.19
C THR A 89 -9.90 -7.87 2.36
N LEU A 90 -9.05 -7.56 1.40
CA LEU A 90 -9.27 -6.40 0.53
C LEU A 90 -10.53 -6.53 -0.30
N GLU A 91 -10.80 -7.71 -0.83
CA GLU A 91 -12.01 -7.98 -1.61
C GLU A 91 -13.26 -7.89 -0.74
N THR A 92 -13.22 -8.49 0.45
CA THR A 92 -14.35 -8.49 1.38
C THR A 92 -14.73 -7.09 1.84
N THR A 93 -13.74 -6.22 2.04
CA THR A 93 -13.98 -4.84 2.47
C THR A 93 -14.29 -3.89 1.31
N GLY A 94 -14.11 -4.34 0.06
CA GLY A 94 -14.37 -3.53 -1.12
C GLY A 94 -13.28 -2.52 -1.44
N ILE A 95 -12.16 -2.52 -0.72
CA ILE A 95 -11.09 -1.56 -0.96
C ILE A 95 -10.47 -1.72 -2.35
N ASP A 96 -10.50 -2.92 -2.90
CA ASP A 96 -9.98 -3.20 -4.24
C ASP A 96 -10.74 -2.46 -5.34
N THR A 97 -11.95 -1.96 -5.05
CA THR A 97 -12.69 -1.09 -5.97
C THR A 97 -12.26 0.37 -5.87
N LEU A 98 -11.60 0.75 -4.77
CA LEU A 98 -11.12 2.12 -4.52
C LEU A 98 -9.65 2.29 -4.88
N ILE A 99 -8.85 1.25 -4.62
CA ILE A 99 -7.42 1.26 -4.88
C ILE A 99 -7.09 0.03 -5.72
N PRO A 100 -6.56 0.19 -6.95
CA PRO A 100 -6.23 -0.96 -7.79
C PRO A 100 -5.31 -1.93 -7.07
N THR A 101 -5.65 -3.22 -7.11
CA THR A 101 -4.95 -4.27 -6.40
C THR A 101 -4.47 -5.33 -7.39
N PHE A 102 -3.21 -5.73 -7.28
CA PHE A 102 -2.58 -6.64 -8.24
C PHE A 102 -1.88 -7.79 -7.52
N VAL A 103 -1.89 -8.96 -8.16
CA VAL A 103 -1.15 -10.13 -7.69
C VAL A 103 0.16 -10.33 -8.46
N ASN A 104 0.31 -9.65 -9.60
CA ASN A 104 1.48 -9.75 -10.47
C ASN A 104 2.29 -8.45 -10.40
N ALA A 105 3.58 -8.58 -10.07
CA ALA A 105 4.45 -7.41 -9.87
C ALA A 105 4.60 -6.56 -11.14
N ALA A 106 4.69 -7.20 -12.31
CA ALA A 106 4.85 -6.47 -13.57
C ALA A 106 3.59 -5.68 -13.89
N GLN A 107 2.40 -6.26 -13.66
CA GLN A 107 1.14 -5.54 -13.86
C GLN A 107 1.00 -4.37 -12.89
N ALA A 108 1.40 -4.57 -11.62
CA ALA A 108 1.38 -3.52 -10.62
C ALA A 108 2.27 -2.34 -11.05
N GLY A 109 3.47 -2.63 -11.51
CA GLY A 109 4.40 -1.60 -11.99
C GLY A 109 3.83 -0.82 -13.17
N ARG A 110 3.25 -1.51 -14.15
CA ARG A 110 2.64 -0.85 -15.31
C ARG A 110 1.46 0.03 -14.91
N ALA A 111 0.61 -0.46 -13.99
CA ALA A 111 -0.54 0.30 -13.51
C ALA A 111 -0.13 1.55 -12.75
N ALA A 112 0.94 1.47 -11.97
CA ALA A 112 1.45 2.62 -11.23
C ALA A 112 1.96 3.72 -12.15
N LEU A 113 2.62 3.34 -13.24
CA LEU A 113 3.23 4.30 -14.17
C LEU A 113 2.29 4.74 -15.30
N GLY A 114 1.30 3.91 -15.56
CA GLY A 114 0.38 4.13 -16.66
C GLY A 114 -0.78 4.98 -16.32
#